data_817fd44c66c7c3af1bca9022feb30b94
#
_entry.id   817fd44c66c7c3af1bca9022feb30b94
#
_cell.length_a   1.000
_cell.length_b   1.000
_cell.length_c   1.000
_cell.angle_alpha   90.00
_cell.angle_beta   90.00
_cell.angle_gamma   90.00
#
_symmetry.space_group_name_H-M   'P 1'
#
loop_
_entity.id
_entity.type
_entity.pdbx_description
1 polymer ?
#
loop_
_entity_poly.entity_id
_entity_poly.type
_entity_poly.pdbx_seq_one_letter_code
_entity_poly.pdbx_strand_id
1 'polypeptide(L)'
;VTRDQVYAVEVVTPTGEIVELGARLKKKSTGYCLEQLIMGSEGTLGIITKATLKLQPIPPYRFDLLAVFSDPEQALDVVPKIMQAGINPTSVEYMDNSYVRGTADYLEFKGAPHYENGIYVIITVETFSEDELDLKMEQLDELCSAAGAVDVLEADERIWDMRRNCQESVRLISLVSLTDDVVVPVNEIAGTIKFIMKIGEKY
;
A
#
# COMPACT_ATOMS: atom_id res chain seq x y z
N VAL A 1 -9.98 1.20 -2.95
CA VAL A 1 -9.73 -0.25 -2.82
C VAL A 1 -10.86 -0.90 -2.03
N THR A 2 -11.05 -0.59 -0.72
CA THR A 2 -12.12 -1.23 0.08
C THR A 2 -13.51 -0.99 -0.50
N ARG A 3 -13.80 0.21 -0.97
CA ARG A 3 -15.08 0.58 -1.59
C ARG A 3 -15.44 -0.34 -2.76
N ASP A 4 -14.48 -0.73 -3.59
CA ASP A 4 -14.70 -1.58 -4.76
C ASP A 4 -15.00 -3.03 -4.40
N GLN A 5 -14.67 -3.45 -3.17
CA GLN A 5 -14.92 -4.78 -2.64
C GLN A 5 -16.27 -4.92 -1.91
N VAL A 6 -17.10 -3.88 -1.90
CA VAL A 6 -18.41 -3.90 -1.23
C VAL A 6 -19.54 -4.04 -2.27
N TYR A 7 -20.42 -5.02 -2.06
CA TYR A 7 -21.63 -5.22 -2.85
C TYR A 7 -22.84 -4.46 -2.31
N ALA A 8 -22.99 -4.46 -0.99
CA ALA A 8 -24.14 -3.84 -0.31
C ALA A 8 -23.79 -3.47 1.11
N VAL A 9 -24.49 -2.50 1.67
CA VAL A 9 -24.39 -2.08 3.06
C VAL A 9 -25.79 -1.96 3.69
N GLU A 10 -25.91 -2.35 4.96
CA GLU A 10 -27.04 -1.97 5.81
C GLU A 10 -26.67 -0.70 6.55
N VAL A 11 -27.57 0.26 6.53
CA VAL A 11 -27.32 1.60 7.07
C VAL A 11 -28.48 2.02 7.97
N VAL A 12 -28.18 2.57 9.15
CA VAL A 12 -29.14 3.31 9.95
C VAL A 12 -29.07 4.79 9.52
N THR A 13 -30.18 5.29 9.02
CA THR A 13 -30.31 6.68 8.57
C THR A 13 -30.38 7.65 9.77
N PRO A 14 -30.21 8.98 9.57
CA PRO A 14 -30.40 9.97 10.64
C PRO A 14 -31.81 9.99 11.24
N THR A 15 -32.81 9.47 10.50
CA THR A 15 -34.19 9.31 11.01
C THR A 15 -34.40 8.05 11.83
N GLY A 16 -33.40 7.17 11.95
CA GLY A 16 -33.46 5.91 12.67
C GLY A 16 -34.00 4.72 11.84
N GLU A 17 -34.22 4.91 10.56
CA GLU A 17 -34.66 3.83 9.66
C GLU A 17 -33.48 2.97 9.27
N ILE A 18 -33.70 1.64 9.20
CA ILE A 18 -32.72 0.69 8.70
C ILE A 18 -32.99 0.46 7.22
N VAL A 19 -32.01 0.75 6.36
CA VAL A 19 -32.11 0.57 4.91
C VAL A 19 -30.98 -0.30 4.40
N GLU A 20 -31.26 -1.10 3.38
CA GLU A 20 -30.25 -1.86 2.67
C GLU A 20 -29.96 -1.18 1.31
N LEU A 21 -28.69 -0.81 1.07
CA LEU A 21 -28.23 -0.12 -0.11
C LEU A 21 -27.24 -1.01 -0.87
N GLY A 22 -27.38 -1.03 -2.19
CA GLY A 22 -26.60 -1.93 -3.04
C GLY A 22 -27.34 -3.24 -3.33
N ALA A 23 -26.64 -4.22 -3.87
CA ALA A 23 -27.18 -5.55 -4.17
C ALA A 23 -26.04 -6.57 -4.33
N ARG A 24 -26.30 -7.84 -4.00
CA ARG A 24 -25.37 -8.97 -4.18
C ARG A 24 -25.29 -9.42 -5.65
N LEU A 25 -25.07 -8.46 -6.56
CA LEU A 25 -25.04 -8.69 -7.99
C LEU A 25 -23.70 -8.33 -8.57
N LYS A 26 -23.12 -9.25 -9.36
CA LYS A 26 -21.85 -9.00 -10.06
C LYS A 26 -21.97 -7.87 -11.10
N LYS A 27 -23.15 -7.70 -11.70
CA LYS A 27 -23.46 -6.64 -12.66
C LYS A 27 -24.64 -5.81 -12.14
N LYS A 28 -24.44 -4.51 -11.97
CA LYS A 28 -25.45 -3.56 -11.55
C LYS A 28 -25.36 -2.35 -12.48
N SER A 29 -26.35 -2.15 -13.32
CA SER A 29 -26.41 -1.06 -14.30
C SER A 29 -27.65 -0.17 -14.18
N THR A 30 -28.50 -0.42 -13.17
CA THR A 30 -29.75 0.29 -12.98
C THR A 30 -29.77 0.99 -11.63
N GLY A 31 -30.22 2.24 -11.62
CA GLY A 31 -30.34 3.06 -10.42
C GLY A 31 -29.02 3.69 -9.96
N TYR A 32 -29.09 4.45 -8.88
CA TYR A 32 -27.94 5.11 -8.27
C TYR A 32 -27.13 4.12 -7.40
N CYS A 33 -25.82 4.35 -7.29
CA CYS A 33 -24.93 3.62 -6.42
C CYS A 33 -24.89 4.28 -5.03
N LEU A 34 -26.01 4.16 -4.28
CA LEU A 34 -26.14 4.79 -2.97
C LEU A 34 -25.16 4.20 -1.94
N GLU A 35 -24.82 2.92 -2.07
CA GLU A 35 -23.77 2.28 -1.27
C GLU A 35 -22.43 2.99 -1.44
N GLN A 36 -22.12 3.48 -2.64
CA GLN A 36 -20.90 4.24 -2.93
C GLN A 36 -20.92 5.64 -2.30
N LEU A 37 -22.11 6.24 -2.19
CA LEU A 37 -22.28 7.55 -1.57
C LEU A 37 -22.07 7.49 -0.06
N ILE A 38 -22.59 6.45 0.61
CA ILE A 38 -22.47 6.27 2.06
C ILE A 38 -21.04 5.93 2.48
N MET A 39 -20.35 5.09 1.69
CA MET A 39 -18.96 4.73 1.99
C MET A 39 -18.03 5.94 1.84
N GLY A 40 -17.34 6.30 2.92
CA GLY A 40 -16.48 7.48 3.00
C GLY A 40 -17.21 8.75 3.47
N SER A 41 -18.47 8.64 3.90
CA SER A 41 -19.22 9.75 4.47
C SER A 41 -18.88 10.05 5.95
N GLU A 42 -18.01 9.25 6.58
CA GLU A 42 -17.58 9.39 7.97
C GLU A 42 -18.75 9.49 8.96
N GLY A 43 -19.84 8.75 8.69
CA GLY A 43 -21.04 8.72 9.52
C GLY A 43 -21.98 9.92 9.32
N THR A 44 -21.66 10.88 8.44
CA THR A 44 -22.49 12.10 8.25
C THR A 44 -23.80 11.83 7.52
N LEU A 45 -23.88 10.74 6.73
CA LEU A 45 -25.09 10.36 5.99
C LEU A 45 -25.83 9.17 6.61
N GLY A 46 -25.22 8.47 7.56
CA GLY A 46 -25.77 7.31 8.25
C GLY A 46 -24.69 6.43 8.83
N ILE A 47 -25.09 5.46 9.64
CA ILE A 47 -24.18 4.53 10.31
C ILE A 47 -24.26 3.17 9.61
N ILE A 48 -23.15 2.70 9.05
CA ILE A 48 -23.06 1.37 8.45
C ILE A 48 -23.02 0.32 9.57
N THR A 49 -23.96 -0.62 9.56
CA THR A 49 -24.08 -1.70 10.53
C THR A 49 -23.69 -3.05 9.98
N LYS A 50 -23.83 -3.26 8.66
CA LYS A 50 -23.39 -4.46 7.98
C LYS A 50 -22.84 -4.14 6.58
N ALA A 51 -21.89 -4.96 6.11
CA ALA A 51 -21.40 -4.91 4.76
C ALA A 51 -21.41 -6.32 4.12
N THR A 52 -21.82 -6.39 2.87
CA THR A 52 -21.66 -7.58 2.03
C THR A 52 -20.47 -7.38 1.13
N LEU A 53 -19.43 -8.22 1.31
CA LEU A 53 -18.16 -8.10 0.61
C LEU A 53 -18.10 -9.02 -0.62
N LYS A 54 -17.36 -8.58 -1.63
CA LYS A 54 -16.93 -9.43 -2.75
C LYS A 54 -15.78 -10.29 -2.27
N LEU A 55 -15.93 -11.60 -2.42
CA LEU A 55 -14.86 -12.55 -2.13
C LEU A 55 -14.14 -12.90 -3.43
N GLN A 56 -12.85 -13.08 -3.33
CA GLN A 56 -11.99 -13.59 -4.39
C GLN A 56 -11.26 -14.85 -3.90
N PRO A 57 -10.95 -15.81 -4.79
CA PRO A 57 -10.04 -16.90 -4.45
C PRO A 57 -8.70 -16.35 -3.99
N ILE A 58 -8.11 -16.98 -2.99
CA ILE A 58 -6.77 -16.65 -2.53
C ILE A 58 -5.77 -17.24 -3.54
N PRO A 59 -4.91 -16.43 -4.16
CA PRO A 59 -3.84 -16.94 -5.02
C PRO A 59 -2.92 -17.85 -4.22
N PRO A 60 -2.60 -19.08 -4.70
CA PRO A 60 -1.78 -20.02 -3.97
C PRO A 60 -0.28 -19.68 -3.99
N TYR A 61 0.15 -18.86 -4.94
CA TYR A 61 1.55 -18.48 -5.11
C TYR A 61 1.72 -17.00 -4.79
N ARG A 62 2.68 -16.70 -3.91
CA ARG A 62 3.01 -15.33 -3.49
C ARG A 62 4.52 -15.18 -3.37
N PHE A 63 5.01 -14.03 -3.78
CA PHE A 63 6.37 -13.58 -3.58
C PHE A 63 6.40 -12.12 -3.13
N ASP A 64 7.26 -11.82 -2.19
CA ASP A 64 7.50 -10.47 -1.71
C ASP A 64 8.96 -10.11 -2.02
N LEU A 65 9.16 -9.14 -2.92
CA LEU A 65 10.48 -8.65 -3.32
C LEU A 65 10.80 -7.38 -2.55
N LEU A 66 12.02 -7.27 -2.06
CA LEU A 66 12.61 -6.05 -1.50
C LEU A 66 13.63 -5.49 -2.48
N ALA A 67 13.32 -4.36 -3.10
CA ALA A 67 14.30 -3.57 -3.83
C ALA A 67 14.85 -2.47 -2.91
N VAL A 68 16.17 -2.41 -2.76
CA VAL A 68 16.87 -1.41 -1.94
C VAL A 68 17.47 -0.37 -2.86
N PHE A 69 17.21 0.89 -2.58
CA PHE A 69 17.76 2.03 -3.29
C PHE A 69 18.57 2.92 -2.35
N SER A 70 19.49 3.70 -2.90
CA SER A 70 20.18 4.78 -2.19
C SER A 70 19.69 6.18 -2.59
N ASP A 71 18.89 6.25 -3.66
CA ASP A 71 18.33 7.49 -4.20
C ASP A 71 16.80 7.44 -4.17
N PRO A 72 16.13 8.37 -3.44
CA PRO A 72 14.67 8.42 -3.39
C PRO A 72 13.99 8.58 -4.75
N GLU A 73 14.62 9.30 -5.68
CA GLU A 73 14.05 9.51 -7.01
C GLU A 73 13.98 8.20 -7.79
N GLN A 74 15.06 7.42 -7.76
CA GLN A 74 15.10 6.11 -8.41
C GLN A 74 14.09 5.14 -7.79
N ALA A 75 13.98 5.12 -6.45
CA ALA A 75 13.03 4.29 -5.73
C ALA A 75 11.56 4.61 -6.08
N LEU A 76 11.24 5.88 -6.30
CA LEU A 76 9.88 6.30 -6.67
C LEU A 76 9.60 6.12 -8.16
N ASP A 77 10.60 6.33 -9.02
CA ASP A 77 10.47 6.20 -10.47
C ASP A 77 10.31 4.75 -10.94
N VAL A 78 10.67 3.74 -10.11
CA VAL A 78 10.46 2.33 -10.47
C VAL A 78 8.98 1.94 -10.46
N VAL A 79 8.15 2.56 -9.62
CA VAL A 79 6.74 2.21 -9.46
C VAL A 79 5.93 2.35 -10.76
N PRO A 80 5.95 3.50 -11.46
CA PRO A 80 5.29 3.62 -12.77
C PRO A 80 5.81 2.61 -13.81
N LYS A 81 7.09 2.27 -13.78
CA LYS A 81 7.70 1.29 -14.70
C LYS A 81 7.16 -0.12 -14.48
N ILE A 82 7.00 -0.53 -13.22
CA ILE A 82 6.39 -1.80 -12.84
C ILE A 82 4.95 -1.88 -13.37
N MET A 83 4.18 -0.82 -13.21
CA MET A 83 2.80 -0.77 -13.71
C MET A 83 2.75 -0.80 -15.25
N GLN A 84 3.65 -0.10 -15.93
CA GLN A 84 3.74 -0.09 -17.40
C GLN A 84 4.18 -1.45 -17.98
N ALA A 85 4.98 -2.21 -17.26
CA ALA A 85 5.39 -3.56 -17.64
C ALA A 85 4.24 -4.59 -17.54
N GLY A 86 3.09 -4.21 -16.99
CA GLY A 86 1.92 -5.08 -16.87
C GLY A 86 2.05 -6.15 -15.77
N ILE A 87 2.97 -6.00 -14.85
CA ILE A 87 3.21 -6.95 -13.76
C ILE A 87 2.01 -7.00 -12.80
N ASN A 88 1.32 -5.88 -12.60
CA ASN A 88 0.16 -5.74 -11.73
C ASN A 88 0.40 -6.30 -10.31
N PRO A 89 1.30 -5.71 -9.54
CA PRO A 89 1.58 -6.17 -8.17
C PRO A 89 0.35 -6.00 -7.28
N THR A 90 0.22 -6.86 -6.27
CA THR A 90 -0.82 -6.76 -5.24
C THR A 90 -0.60 -5.55 -4.35
N SER A 91 0.66 -5.25 -4.03
CA SER A 91 1.06 -4.02 -3.33
C SER A 91 2.45 -3.57 -3.73
N VAL A 92 2.70 -2.27 -3.59
CA VAL A 92 4.03 -1.66 -3.64
C VAL A 92 4.12 -0.71 -2.46
N GLU A 93 5.05 -0.99 -1.54
CA GLU A 93 5.25 -0.24 -0.32
C GLU A 93 6.60 0.47 -0.35
N TYR A 94 6.61 1.76 -0.09
CA TYR A 94 7.82 2.58 -0.01
C TYR A 94 8.13 2.93 1.44
N MET A 95 9.39 2.79 1.85
CA MET A 95 9.89 3.24 3.13
C MET A 95 11.18 4.03 2.91
N ASP A 96 11.19 5.30 3.30
CA ASP A 96 12.43 6.08 3.28
C ASP A 96 13.43 5.60 4.35
N ASN A 97 14.66 6.07 4.27
CA ASN A 97 15.70 5.62 5.19
C ASN A 97 15.41 5.98 6.65
N SER A 98 14.70 7.05 6.93
CA SER A 98 14.34 7.42 8.30
C SER A 98 13.41 6.38 8.94
N TYR A 99 12.44 5.88 8.19
CA TYR A 99 11.59 4.78 8.62
C TYR A 99 12.33 3.44 8.69
N VAL A 100 13.20 3.15 7.72
CA VAL A 100 14.03 1.91 7.74
C VAL A 100 14.87 1.88 9.02
N ARG A 101 15.59 2.93 9.33
CA ARG A 101 16.40 3.02 10.56
C ARG A 101 15.56 3.01 11.82
N GLY A 102 14.54 3.86 11.88
CA GLY A 102 13.67 3.97 13.05
C GLY A 102 12.98 2.66 13.40
N THR A 103 12.50 1.90 12.42
CA THR A 103 11.86 0.61 12.66
C THR A 103 12.85 -0.50 12.96
N ALA A 104 14.02 -0.51 12.31
CA ALA A 104 15.08 -1.46 12.63
C ALA A 104 15.61 -1.27 14.05
N ASP A 105 15.77 -0.03 14.50
CA ASP A 105 16.16 0.29 15.88
C ASP A 105 15.07 -0.12 16.88
N TYR A 106 13.79 0.16 16.56
CA TYR A 106 12.64 -0.23 17.37
C TYR A 106 12.54 -1.75 17.57
N LEU A 107 12.80 -2.51 16.51
CA LEU A 107 12.73 -3.97 16.50
C LEU A 107 14.07 -4.64 16.88
N GLU A 108 15.09 -3.86 17.20
CA GLU A 108 16.47 -4.36 17.46
C GLU A 108 17.03 -5.18 16.29
N PHE A 109 16.58 -4.87 15.05
CA PHE A 109 16.99 -5.58 13.83
C PHE A 109 18.13 -4.87 13.10
N LYS A 110 19.33 -4.92 13.66
CA LYS A 110 20.52 -4.29 13.05
C LYS A 110 21.07 -5.01 11.81
N GLY A 111 20.53 -6.18 11.48
CA GLY A 111 20.84 -6.93 10.26
C GLY A 111 19.95 -6.55 9.07
N ALA A 112 19.17 -5.47 9.14
CA ALA A 112 18.38 -4.98 8.03
C ALA A 112 19.28 -4.60 6.83
N PRO A 113 18.94 -5.02 5.59
CA PRO A 113 19.76 -4.74 4.43
C PRO A 113 20.01 -3.25 4.25
N HIS A 114 21.27 -2.85 4.03
CA HIS A 114 21.66 -1.45 3.83
C HIS A 114 21.08 -0.47 4.86
N TYR A 115 21.03 -0.89 6.13
CA TYR A 115 20.45 -0.15 7.27
C TYR A 115 20.79 1.34 7.28
N GLU A 116 22.05 1.72 6.98
CA GLU A 116 22.55 3.09 7.14
C GLU A 116 21.92 4.08 6.14
N ASN A 117 21.63 3.63 4.91
CA ASN A 117 21.21 4.50 3.81
C ASN A 117 20.20 3.88 2.85
N GLY A 118 19.71 2.68 3.16
CA GLY A 118 18.76 1.97 2.31
C GLY A 118 17.37 2.62 2.32
N ILE A 119 16.78 2.74 1.15
CA ILE A 119 15.39 3.10 0.92
C ILE A 119 14.72 1.85 0.37
N TYR A 120 13.62 1.43 0.98
CA TYR A 120 12.99 0.16 0.65
C TYR A 120 11.76 0.35 -0.25
N VAL A 121 11.69 -0.45 -1.29
CA VAL A 121 10.48 -0.68 -2.07
C VAL A 121 10.14 -2.16 -1.96
N ILE A 122 9.06 -2.48 -1.24
CA ILE A 122 8.59 -3.86 -1.06
C ILE A 122 7.47 -4.08 -2.07
N ILE A 123 7.60 -5.11 -2.91
CA ILE A 123 6.68 -5.40 -4.00
C ILE A 123 6.10 -6.79 -3.79
N THR A 124 4.78 -6.88 -3.60
CA THR A 124 4.07 -8.15 -3.48
C THR A 124 3.46 -8.55 -4.81
N VAL A 125 3.74 -9.76 -5.24
CA VAL A 125 3.11 -10.40 -6.39
C VAL A 125 2.38 -11.66 -5.94
N GLU A 126 1.14 -11.81 -6.39
CA GLU A 126 0.30 -12.98 -6.15
C GLU A 126 -0.23 -13.51 -7.47
N THR A 127 -0.18 -14.83 -7.67
CA THR A 127 -0.59 -15.48 -8.93
C THR A 127 -1.30 -16.82 -8.67
N PHE A 128 -1.98 -17.31 -9.71
CA PHE A 128 -2.57 -18.66 -9.71
C PHE A 128 -1.69 -19.69 -10.44
N SER A 129 -0.53 -19.28 -10.95
CA SER A 129 0.44 -20.12 -11.67
C SER A 129 1.83 -19.88 -11.12
N GLU A 130 2.58 -20.93 -10.86
CA GLU A 130 3.97 -20.88 -10.42
C GLU A 130 4.86 -20.31 -11.52
N ASP A 131 4.69 -20.77 -12.76
CA ASP A 131 5.44 -20.26 -13.93
C ASP A 131 5.22 -18.75 -14.13
N GLU A 132 4.00 -18.25 -13.89
CA GLU A 132 3.70 -16.82 -13.94
C GLU A 132 4.42 -16.05 -12.81
N LEU A 133 4.50 -16.63 -11.62
CA LEU A 133 5.22 -16.03 -10.50
C LEU A 133 6.70 -15.88 -10.84
N ASP A 134 7.34 -16.97 -11.28
CA ASP A 134 8.76 -16.99 -11.63
C ASP A 134 9.09 -15.94 -12.70
N LEU A 135 8.27 -15.86 -13.74
CA LEU A 135 8.43 -14.85 -14.79
C LEU A 135 8.33 -13.43 -14.24
N LYS A 136 7.36 -13.15 -13.39
CA LYS A 136 7.19 -11.82 -12.79
C LYS A 136 8.31 -11.46 -11.83
N MET A 137 8.84 -12.43 -11.09
CA MET A 137 10.01 -12.25 -10.22
C MET A 137 11.23 -11.83 -11.02
N GLU A 138 11.53 -12.54 -12.13
CA GLU A 138 12.63 -12.23 -13.01
C GLU A 138 12.49 -10.82 -13.65
N GLN A 139 11.29 -10.49 -14.12
CA GLN A 139 10.99 -9.17 -14.67
C GLN A 139 11.14 -8.04 -13.63
N LEU A 140 10.73 -8.27 -12.37
CA LEU A 140 10.88 -7.31 -11.28
C LEU A 140 12.33 -7.10 -10.90
N ASP A 141 13.12 -8.17 -10.82
CA ASP A 141 14.56 -8.09 -10.56
C ASP A 141 15.26 -7.24 -11.61
N GLU A 142 15.02 -7.53 -12.88
CA GLU A 142 15.57 -6.77 -14.01
C GLU A 142 15.15 -5.30 -13.98
N LEU A 143 13.87 -5.01 -13.74
CA LEU A 143 13.35 -3.65 -13.68
C LEU A 143 13.92 -2.84 -12.51
N CYS A 144 13.99 -3.42 -11.33
CA CYS A 144 14.53 -2.76 -10.13
C CYS A 144 16.04 -2.52 -10.28
N SER A 145 16.78 -3.51 -10.78
CA SER A 145 18.20 -3.40 -11.05
C SER A 145 18.49 -2.32 -12.11
N ALA A 146 17.74 -2.30 -13.22
CA ALA A 146 17.87 -1.28 -14.26
C ALA A 146 17.46 0.12 -13.79
N ALA A 147 16.59 0.22 -12.78
CA ALA A 147 16.19 1.48 -12.16
C ALA A 147 17.23 2.02 -11.15
N GLY A 148 18.28 1.24 -10.83
CA GLY A 148 19.35 1.64 -9.93
C GLY A 148 19.21 1.11 -8.50
N ALA A 149 18.44 0.02 -8.29
CA ALA A 149 18.47 -0.69 -7.02
C ALA A 149 19.91 -1.16 -6.71
N VAL A 150 20.36 -0.91 -5.49
CA VAL A 150 21.67 -1.33 -5.00
C VAL A 150 21.64 -2.80 -4.57
N ASP A 151 20.45 -3.32 -4.30
CA ASP A 151 20.22 -4.73 -3.96
C ASP A 151 18.76 -5.10 -4.27
N VAL A 152 18.53 -6.36 -4.66
CA VAL A 152 17.20 -6.94 -4.88
C VAL A 152 17.15 -8.28 -4.17
N LEU A 153 16.27 -8.40 -3.18
CA LEU A 153 16.22 -9.50 -2.23
C LEU A 153 14.78 -10.01 -2.06
N GLU A 154 14.62 -11.16 -1.44
CA GLU A 154 13.33 -11.57 -0.90
C GLU A 154 13.01 -10.76 0.37
N ALA A 155 11.79 -10.21 0.44
CA ALA A 155 11.29 -9.56 1.65
C ALA A 155 10.75 -10.62 2.61
N ASP A 156 11.53 -10.97 3.60
CA ASP A 156 11.12 -11.90 4.65
C ASP A 156 10.14 -11.26 5.66
N GLU A 157 9.66 -12.07 6.61
CA GLU A 157 8.72 -11.61 7.64
C GLU A 157 9.29 -10.47 8.50
N ARG A 158 10.61 -10.37 8.68
CA ARG A 158 11.25 -9.29 9.46
C ARG A 158 11.19 -7.95 8.73
N ILE A 159 11.30 -7.95 7.40
CA ILE A 159 11.10 -6.76 6.57
C ILE A 159 9.64 -6.30 6.65
N TRP A 160 8.69 -7.24 6.62
CA TRP A 160 7.29 -6.91 6.83
C TRP A 160 7.00 -6.41 8.25
N ASP A 161 7.67 -6.95 9.28
CA ASP A 161 7.58 -6.41 10.64
C ASP A 161 8.06 -4.97 10.71
N MET A 162 9.13 -4.61 10.01
CA MET A 162 9.57 -3.22 9.90
C MET A 162 8.46 -2.36 9.30
N ARG A 163 7.86 -2.78 8.17
CA ARG A 163 6.78 -2.02 7.52
C ARG A 163 5.55 -1.85 8.42
N ARG A 164 5.15 -2.89 9.14
CA ARG A 164 4.01 -2.86 10.07
C ARG A 164 4.23 -1.95 11.27
N ASN A 165 5.47 -1.81 11.74
CA ASN A 165 5.81 -1.05 12.94
C ASN A 165 6.29 0.38 12.67
N CYS A 166 6.14 0.92 11.45
CA CYS A 166 6.55 2.28 11.10
C CYS A 166 5.95 3.33 12.05
N GLN A 167 4.66 3.25 12.38
CA GLN A 167 4.01 4.20 13.28
C GLN A 167 4.46 4.04 14.73
N GLU A 168 4.70 2.81 15.18
CA GLU A 168 5.17 2.55 16.54
C GLU A 168 6.60 3.08 16.74
N SER A 169 7.45 2.96 15.72
CA SER A 169 8.82 3.48 15.78
C SER A 169 8.89 5.00 15.98
N VAL A 170 7.94 5.74 15.41
CA VAL A 170 7.85 7.20 15.59
C VAL A 170 7.64 7.59 17.06
N ARG A 171 6.98 6.74 17.86
CA ARG A 171 6.77 6.98 19.29
C ARG A 171 8.05 7.00 20.11
N LEU A 172 9.14 6.43 19.63
CA LEU A 172 10.47 6.55 20.25
C LEU A 172 11.04 7.97 20.13
N ILE A 173 10.61 8.71 19.11
CA ILE A 173 11.07 10.07 18.83
C ILE A 173 10.13 11.10 19.47
N SER A 174 8.81 10.87 19.39
CA SER A 174 7.80 11.80 19.91
C SER A 174 6.60 11.05 20.48
N LEU A 175 6.17 11.41 21.69
CA LEU A 175 4.96 10.88 22.34
C LEU A 175 3.67 11.36 21.65
N VAL A 176 3.75 12.45 20.88
CA VAL A 176 2.63 13.02 20.12
C VAL A 176 3.03 13.01 18.64
N SER A 177 2.30 12.26 17.86
CA SER A 177 2.45 12.24 16.41
C SER A 177 1.09 12.46 15.74
N LEU A 178 1.11 13.18 14.63
CA LEU A 178 -0.03 13.30 13.73
C LEU A 178 0.32 12.55 12.44
N THR A 179 -0.58 11.68 12.01
CA THR A 179 -0.43 10.94 10.76
C THR A 179 -1.54 11.35 9.83
N ASP A 180 -1.19 11.81 8.64
CA ASP A 180 -2.13 12.12 7.56
C ASP A 180 -1.88 11.23 6.35
N ASP A 181 -2.97 10.75 5.75
CA ASP A 181 -2.92 10.00 4.49
C ASP A 181 -3.24 10.92 3.31
N VAL A 182 -2.34 10.94 2.33
CA VAL A 182 -2.50 11.71 1.10
C VAL A 182 -2.59 10.77 -0.09
N VAL A 183 -3.61 10.95 -0.92
CA VAL A 183 -3.79 10.17 -2.16
C VAL A 183 -3.56 11.06 -3.36
N VAL A 184 -2.67 10.64 -4.24
CA VAL A 184 -2.33 11.35 -5.49
C VAL A 184 -2.28 10.37 -6.67
N PRO A 185 -2.41 10.84 -7.92
CA PRO A 185 -2.15 10.00 -9.09
C PRO A 185 -0.74 9.39 -9.04
N VAL A 186 -0.59 8.15 -9.53
CA VAL A 186 0.68 7.39 -9.44
C VAL A 186 1.87 8.17 -10.02
N ASN A 187 1.67 8.89 -11.12
CA ASN A 187 2.69 9.73 -11.74
C ASN A 187 3.07 10.98 -10.94
N GLU A 188 2.28 11.35 -9.93
CA GLU A 188 2.52 12.52 -9.08
C GLU A 188 3.16 12.15 -7.73
N ILE A 189 3.32 10.85 -7.42
CA ILE A 189 3.84 10.39 -6.12
C ILE A 189 5.23 10.97 -5.86
N ALA A 190 6.16 10.85 -6.81
CA ALA A 190 7.52 11.36 -6.64
C ALA A 190 7.57 12.88 -6.40
N GLY A 191 6.78 13.64 -7.17
CA GLY A 191 6.67 15.09 -7.00
C GLY A 191 6.06 15.48 -5.65
N THR A 192 5.06 14.74 -5.20
CA THR A 192 4.40 14.98 -3.89
C THR A 192 5.34 14.70 -2.73
N ILE A 193 6.08 13.61 -2.76
CA ILE A 193 7.06 13.28 -1.70
C ILE A 193 8.14 14.35 -1.62
N LYS A 194 8.72 14.78 -2.75
CA LYS A 194 9.69 15.90 -2.79
C LYS A 194 9.12 17.19 -2.20
N PHE A 195 7.86 17.48 -2.50
CA PHE A 195 7.19 18.66 -1.95
C PHE A 195 7.01 18.56 -0.43
N ILE A 196 6.61 17.39 0.10
CA ILE A 196 6.46 17.13 1.54
C ILE A 196 7.81 17.26 2.24
N MET A 197 8.88 16.65 1.69
CA MET A 197 10.23 16.75 2.26
C MET A 197 10.70 18.21 2.35
N LYS A 198 10.48 19.00 1.29
CA LYS A 198 10.80 20.44 1.27
C LYS A 198 10.01 21.26 2.30
N ILE A 199 8.77 20.86 2.61
CA ILE A 199 8.01 21.49 3.70
C ILE A 199 8.63 21.14 5.04
N GLY A 200 8.99 19.86 5.28
CA GLY A 200 9.62 19.39 6.52
C GLY A 200 10.96 20.07 6.82
N GLU A 201 11.73 20.47 5.80
CA GLU A 201 12.97 21.24 5.99
C GLU A 201 12.72 22.68 6.49
N LYS A 202 11.51 23.18 6.31
CA LYS A 202 11.17 24.58 6.66
C LYS A 202 10.66 24.72 8.09
N TYR A 203 10.13 23.66 8.68
CA TYR A 203 9.51 23.63 10.01
C TYR A 203 10.15 22.58 10.91
#